data_226e1afa894d0ac49a27e1f5592e4095
#
_entry.id   226e1afa894d0ac49a27e1f5592e4095
#
_cell.length_a   1.000
_cell.length_b   1.000
_cell.length_c   1.000
_cell.angle_alpha   90.00
_cell.angle_beta   90.00
_cell.angle_gamma   90.00
#
_symmetry.space_group_name_H-M   'P 1'
#
loop_
_entity.id
_entity.type
_entity.pdbx_description
1 polymer ?
#
loop_
_entity_poly.entity_id
_entity_poly.type
_entity_poly.pdbx_seq_one_letter_code
_entity_poly.pdbx_strand_id
1 'polypeptide(L)'
;KATTSLEEGIKFSDTIFIVVATPSLPNGRYDHSQVDFIIDQITSFKFGFRKNKNLIICCTTMPGYCDSAQNKLNKFKSGYTVSYNPEFIAQGSILHDQAYPDMILIGEGSTEAGNILQEMYEKMTLNEPKINRMSPIEAEITKIGLNCFLTTKISFANMIGDIVSFAGGNPDRVLSAIGSDSRVGKKYIGYGYGYGGPCFPRDNRALAIYAADIGVKALISEASDKSNEQHLEYQVQLFKQYNSIDVPVEFDYVSYKPQSTMLVESQQLLFAKKLTDEGYTVVLNERQTVIEQVKEMYGDIFQYRRRD
;
A
#
# COMPACT_ATOMS: atom_id res chain seq x y z
N LYS A 1 22.54 -15.14 -12.61
CA LYS A 1 21.99 -16.43 -13.07
C LYS A 1 20.57 -16.57 -12.51
N ALA A 2 19.59 -16.93 -13.34
CA ALA A 2 18.23 -17.24 -12.91
C ALA A 2 18.06 -18.76 -12.79
N THR A 3 17.22 -19.22 -11.84
CA THR A 3 16.83 -20.62 -11.67
C THR A 3 15.38 -20.69 -11.21
N THR A 4 14.68 -21.76 -11.53
CA THR A 4 13.35 -22.09 -10.99
C THR A 4 13.44 -22.99 -9.74
N SER A 5 14.66 -23.41 -9.36
CA SER A 5 14.91 -24.26 -8.18
C SER A 5 15.16 -23.40 -6.94
N LEU A 6 14.21 -23.44 -6.01
CA LEU A 6 14.37 -22.79 -4.70
C LEU A 6 15.61 -23.34 -3.96
N GLU A 7 15.85 -24.65 -4.06
CA GLU A 7 17.01 -25.32 -3.43
C GLU A 7 18.33 -24.75 -3.92
N GLU A 8 18.48 -24.54 -5.26
CA GLU A 8 19.68 -23.91 -5.83
C GLU A 8 19.84 -22.48 -5.32
N GLY A 9 18.75 -21.70 -5.29
CA GLY A 9 18.77 -20.34 -4.78
C GLY A 9 19.22 -20.26 -3.32
N ILE A 10 18.68 -21.11 -2.47
CA ILE A 10 19.04 -21.20 -1.04
C ILE A 10 20.50 -21.63 -0.85
N LYS A 11 21.01 -22.52 -1.68
CA LYS A 11 22.43 -22.92 -1.64
C LYS A 11 23.40 -21.85 -2.12
N PHE A 12 22.93 -20.98 -3.02
CA PHE A 12 23.75 -19.96 -3.68
C PHE A 12 24.16 -18.82 -2.75
N SER A 13 23.28 -18.35 -1.85
CA SER A 13 23.52 -17.16 -1.02
C SER A 13 23.24 -17.43 0.46
N ASP A 14 23.91 -16.68 1.34
CA ASP A 14 23.64 -16.67 2.78
C ASP A 14 22.60 -15.61 3.16
N THR A 15 22.31 -14.65 2.27
CA THR A 15 21.22 -13.65 2.43
C THR A 15 20.24 -13.79 1.27
N ILE A 16 18.98 -14.04 1.59
CA ILE A 16 17.93 -14.43 0.64
C ILE A 16 16.73 -13.52 0.84
N PHE A 17 16.40 -12.76 -0.20
CA PHE A 17 15.23 -11.87 -0.21
C PHE A 17 14.01 -12.63 -0.71
N ILE A 18 12.93 -12.60 0.07
CA ILE A 18 11.62 -13.17 -0.28
C ILE A 18 10.71 -12.02 -0.72
N VAL A 19 10.50 -11.94 -2.03
CA VAL A 19 9.70 -10.89 -2.68
C VAL A 19 8.55 -11.55 -3.43
N VAL A 20 7.41 -11.68 -2.79
CA VAL A 20 6.21 -12.31 -3.34
C VAL A 20 4.97 -11.47 -3.04
N ALA A 21 3.86 -11.75 -3.73
CA ALA A 21 2.60 -11.06 -3.46
C ALA A 21 1.96 -11.56 -2.16
N THR A 22 1.39 -10.61 -1.41
CA THR A 22 0.56 -10.86 -0.23
C THR A 22 -0.77 -10.11 -0.39
N PRO A 23 -1.69 -10.60 -1.24
CA PRO A 23 -2.96 -9.93 -1.49
C PRO A 23 -3.86 -9.94 -0.24
N SER A 24 -4.94 -9.14 -0.27
CA SER A 24 -5.92 -9.15 0.80
C SER A 24 -6.83 -10.37 0.69
N LEU A 25 -7.11 -10.97 1.84
CA LEU A 25 -8.20 -11.94 2.00
C LEU A 25 -9.55 -11.21 2.22
N PRO A 26 -10.69 -11.88 2.02
CA PRO A 26 -12.00 -11.28 2.29
C PRO A 26 -12.21 -10.81 3.73
N ASN A 27 -11.48 -11.37 4.68
CA ASN A 27 -11.49 -10.95 6.08
C ASN A 27 -10.58 -9.74 6.38
N GLY A 28 -9.96 -9.13 5.36
CA GLY A 28 -9.08 -7.97 5.49
C GLY A 28 -7.64 -8.27 5.93
N ARG A 29 -7.30 -9.53 6.22
CA ARG A 29 -5.91 -9.95 6.48
C ARG A 29 -5.13 -10.11 5.18
N TYR A 30 -3.82 -10.18 5.26
CA TYR A 30 -2.99 -10.53 4.10
C TYR A 30 -2.93 -12.05 3.91
N ASP A 31 -2.96 -12.47 2.67
CA ASP A 31 -2.69 -13.85 2.27
C ASP A 31 -1.17 -14.09 2.26
N HIS A 32 -0.70 -14.90 3.18
CA HIS A 32 0.71 -15.28 3.29
C HIS A 32 1.05 -16.59 2.55
N SER A 33 0.11 -17.18 1.81
CA SER A 33 0.27 -18.51 1.21
C SER A 33 1.55 -18.67 0.39
N GLN A 34 1.98 -17.64 -0.34
CA GLN A 34 3.22 -17.69 -1.13
C GLN A 34 4.47 -17.67 -0.25
N VAL A 35 4.48 -16.86 0.83
CA VAL A 35 5.61 -16.86 1.77
C VAL A 35 5.64 -18.17 2.55
N ASP A 36 4.48 -18.63 3.03
CA ASP A 36 4.33 -19.90 3.75
C ASP A 36 4.83 -21.07 2.92
N PHE A 37 4.51 -21.10 1.63
CA PHE A 37 5.00 -22.12 0.71
C PHE A 37 6.54 -22.13 0.66
N ILE A 38 7.19 -20.96 0.58
CA ILE A 38 8.67 -20.87 0.59
C ILE A 38 9.24 -21.38 1.90
N ILE A 39 8.68 -20.96 3.04
CA ILE A 39 9.10 -21.41 4.37
C ILE A 39 8.94 -22.93 4.51
N ASP A 40 7.82 -23.49 4.04
CA ASP A 40 7.55 -24.94 4.07
C ASP A 40 8.54 -25.72 3.21
N GLN A 41 8.83 -25.24 2.01
CA GLN A 41 9.86 -25.84 1.16
C GLN A 41 11.23 -25.85 1.85
N ILE A 42 11.62 -24.73 2.48
CA ILE A 42 12.89 -24.63 3.22
C ILE A 42 12.94 -25.66 4.35
N THR A 43 11.85 -25.85 5.10
CA THR A 43 11.79 -26.84 6.19
C THR A 43 11.92 -28.28 5.69
N SER A 44 11.53 -28.55 4.44
CA SER A 44 11.57 -29.89 3.83
C SER A 44 12.94 -30.31 3.31
N PHE A 45 13.88 -29.37 3.10
CA PHE A 45 15.19 -29.68 2.56
C PHE A 45 16.01 -30.57 3.51
N LYS A 46 16.65 -31.62 2.98
CA LYS A 46 17.43 -32.61 3.76
C LYS A 46 18.88 -32.24 4.00
N PHE A 47 19.32 -31.06 3.54
CA PHE A 47 20.70 -30.62 3.72
C PHE A 47 20.79 -29.55 4.82
N GLY A 48 21.92 -29.51 5.51
CA GLY A 48 22.30 -28.47 6.45
C GLY A 48 23.28 -27.47 5.83
N PHE A 49 23.47 -26.34 6.50
CA PHE A 49 24.43 -25.32 6.10
C PHE A 49 25.58 -25.20 7.12
N ARG A 50 26.74 -24.77 6.63
CA ARG A 50 27.89 -24.46 7.52
C ARG A 50 27.74 -23.10 8.21
N LYS A 51 26.90 -22.20 7.65
CA LYS A 51 26.64 -20.86 8.17
C LYS A 51 25.13 -20.65 8.27
N ASN A 52 24.72 -19.75 9.16
CA ASN A 52 23.35 -19.31 9.24
C ASN A 52 22.93 -18.61 7.93
N LYS A 53 21.67 -18.82 7.53
CA LYS A 53 21.04 -18.17 6.39
C LYS A 53 20.12 -17.07 6.88
N ASN A 54 20.21 -15.89 6.27
CA ASN A 54 19.31 -14.77 6.56
C ASN A 54 18.18 -14.77 5.52
N LEU A 55 16.96 -15.02 5.97
CA LEU A 55 15.75 -14.90 5.16
C LEU A 55 15.16 -13.52 5.40
N ILE A 56 15.11 -12.71 4.36
CA ILE A 56 14.65 -11.32 4.42
C ILE A 56 13.27 -11.26 3.77
N ILE A 57 12.24 -11.07 4.56
CA ILE A 57 10.86 -10.91 4.07
C ILE A 57 10.66 -9.45 3.66
N CYS A 58 10.41 -9.21 2.35
CA CYS A 58 10.23 -7.88 1.79
C CYS A 58 8.75 -7.54 1.52
N CYS A 59 7.91 -8.54 1.36
CA CYS A 59 6.48 -8.32 1.17
C CYS A 59 5.80 -7.84 2.46
N THR A 60 4.69 -7.12 2.33
CA THR A 60 3.93 -6.65 3.49
C THR A 60 3.23 -7.81 4.18
N THR A 61 3.48 -7.98 5.47
CA THR A 61 2.93 -9.05 6.30
C THR A 61 2.07 -8.53 7.44
N MET A 62 1.18 -9.38 7.97
CA MET A 62 0.53 -9.08 9.26
C MET A 62 1.59 -9.02 10.36
N PRO A 63 1.50 -8.07 11.31
CA PRO A 63 2.44 -8.01 12.42
C PRO A 63 2.52 -9.32 13.20
N GLY A 64 3.76 -9.76 13.49
CA GLY A 64 4.05 -11.04 14.13
C GLY A 64 4.27 -12.21 13.16
N TYR A 65 4.16 -11.98 11.85
CA TYR A 65 4.40 -13.03 10.86
C TYR A 65 5.87 -13.49 10.85
N CYS A 66 6.82 -12.57 10.91
CA CYS A 66 8.24 -12.91 10.92
C CYS A 66 8.61 -13.78 12.14
N ASP A 67 8.07 -13.47 13.31
CA ASP A 67 8.28 -14.29 14.52
C ASP A 67 7.65 -15.67 14.37
N SER A 68 6.48 -15.76 13.76
CA SER A 68 5.80 -17.03 13.46
C SER A 68 6.64 -17.89 12.50
N ALA A 69 7.17 -17.28 11.44
CA ALA A 69 8.06 -17.94 10.46
C ALA A 69 9.36 -18.42 11.12
N GLN A 70 9.97 -17.58 11.97
CA GLN A 70 11.17 -17.93 12.73
C GLN A 70 10.90 -19.13 13.65
N ASN A 71 9.78 -19.10 14.39
CA ASN A 71 9.40 -20.21 15.28
C ASN A 71 9.16 -21.51 14.51
N LYS A 72 8.55 -21.44 13.32
CA LYS A 72 8.35 -22.59 12.44
C LYS A 72 9.70 -23.16 11.98
N LEU A 73 10.60 -22.31 11.51
CA LEU A 73 11.95 -22.74 11.09
C LEU A 73 12.71 -23.38 12.24
N ASN A 74 12.70 -22.81 13.44
CA ASN A 74 13.41 -23.33 14.60
C ASN A 74 12.96 -24.76 15.00
N LYS A 75 11.69 -25.11 14.73
CA LYS A 75 11.16 -26.47 15.00
C LYS A 75 11.71 -27.53 14.04
N PHE A 76 11.98 -27.16 12.80
CA PHE A 76 12.29 -28.11 11.72
C PHE A 76 13.72 -27.97 11.19
N LYS A 77 14.31 -26.78 11.31
CA LYS A 77 15.62 -26.43 10.78
C LYS A 77 16.33 -25.41 11.65
N SER A 78 17.51 -25.72 12.10
CA SER A 78 18.42 -24.73 12.69
C SER A 78 19.19 -23.98 11.61
N GLY A 79 19.74 -22.82 11.95
CA GLY A 79 20.65 -22.06 11.07
C GLY A 79 19.95 -21.11 10.10
N TYR A 80 18.72 -20.71 10.40
CA TYR A 80 18.02 -19.63 9.70
C TYR A 80 17.66 -18.50 10.66
N THR A 81 17.79 -17.28 10.16
CA THR A 81 17.31 -16.06 10.81
C THR A 81 16.31 -15.38 9.90
N VAL A 82 15.14 -15.02 10.41
CA VAL A 82 14.11 -14.28 9.66
C VAL A 82 14.18 -12.81 10.03
N SER A 83 14.33 -11.97 9.03
CA SER A 83 14.33 -10.51 9.16
C SER A 83 13.25 -9.92 8.26
N TYR A 84 12.81 -8.70 8.57
CA TYR A 84 11.83 -7.96 7.78
C TYR A 84 12.48 -6.72 7.16
N ASN A 85 12.31 -6.55 5.85
CA ASN A 85 12.84 -5.36 5.17
C ASN A 85 11.87 -4.96 4.05
N PRO A 86 10.78 -4.27 4.41
CA PRO A 86 9.76 -3.86 3.44
C PRO A 86 10.25 -2.69 2.58
N GLU A 87 9.72 -2.62 1.37
CA GLU A 87 9.97 -1.52 0.46
C GLU A 87 8.94 -0.39 0.64
N PHE A 88 9.38 0.87 0.41
CA PHE A 88 8.56 2.08 0.39
C PHE A 88 8.63 2.71 -1.00
N ILE A 89 8.17 1.96 -2.00
CA ILE A 89 8.20 2.34 -3.42
C ILE A 89 6.80 2.67 -3.94
N ALA A 90 6.74 3.59 -4.88
CA ALA A 90 5.52 3.90 -5.60
C ALA A 90 5.58 3.36 -7.04
N GLN A 91 4.44 2.88 -7.56
CA GLN A 91 4.36 2.50 -8.97
C GLN A 91 4.67 3.71 -9.87
N GLY A 92 5.56 3.51 -10.83
CA GLY A 92 6.05 4.53 -11.75
C GLY A 92 7.40 5.14 -11.36
N SER A 93 7.85 5.01 -10.09
CA SER A 93 9.13 5.54 -9.62
C SER A 93 10.02 4.51 -8.90
N ILE A 94 9.78 3.21 -9.10
CA ILE A 94 10.43 2.11 -8.35
C ILE A 94 11.95 2.25 -8.28
N LEU A 95 12.63 2.42 -9.42
CA LEU A 95 14.09 2.52 -9.45
C LEU A 95 14.60 3.80 -8.77
N HIS A 96 13.88 4.90 -8.92
CA HIS A 96 14.20 6.14 -8.24
C HIS A 96 14.04 5.99 -6.72
N ASP A 97 12.91 5.45 -6.28
CA ASP A 97 12.60 5.29 -4.85
C ASP A 97 13.54 4.30 -4.15
N GLN A 98 14.07 3.31 -4.89
CA GLN A 98 15.12 2.42 -4.39
C GLN A 98 16.49 3.08 -4.31
N ALA A 99 16.81 3.97 -5.26
CA ALA A 99 18.08 4.70 -5.29
C ALA A 99 18.12 5.89 -4.32
N TYR A 100 16.97 6.53 -4.08
CA TYR A 100 16.80 7.72 -3.23
C TYR A 100 15.67 7.54 -2.20
N PRO A 101 15.72 6.51 -1.35
CA PRO A 101 14.66 6.29 -0.37
C PRO A 101 14.63 7.38 0.70
N ASP A 102 13.42 7.78 1.14
CA ASP A 102 13.26 8.69 2.29
C ASP A 102 13.79 8.06 3.59
N MET A 103 13.67 6.75 3.74
CA MET A 103 14.17 5.96 4.86
C MET A 103 14.35 4.49 4.50
N ILE A 104 15.19 3.79 5.25
CA ILE A 104 15.30 2.33 5.25
C ILE A 104 14.76 1.78 6.56
N LEU A 105 13.95 0.73 6.49
CA LEU A 105 13.37 0.03 7.64
C LEU A 105 13.88 -1.40 7.70
N ILE A 106 14.51 -1.78 8.80
CA ILE A 106 15.06 -3.11 9.02
C ILE A 106 14.49 -3.68 10.32
N GLY A 107 13.65 -4.69 10.21
CA GLY A 107 13.25 -5.56 11.31
C GLY A 107 14.26 -6.69 11.44
N GLU A 108 15.26 -6.50 12.31
CA GLU A 108 16.38 -7.43 12.41
C GLU A 108 16.06 -8.66 13.25
N GLY A 109 16.11 -9.84 12.63
CA GLY A 109 16.01 -11.12 13.33
C GLY A 109 17.27 -11.46 14.12
N SER A 110 18.41 -10.84 13.76
CA SER A 110 19.65 -10.78 14.53
C SER A 110 20.44 -9.54 14.17
N THR A 111 21.32 -9.11 15.08
CA THR A 111 22.20 -7.97 14.84
C THR A 111 23.09 -8.17 13.61
N GLU A 112 23.55 -9.41 13.36
CA GLU A 112 24.35 -9.75 12.17
C GLU A 112 23.55 -9.53 10.88
N ALA A 113 22.30 -10.01 10.83
CA ALA A 113 21.41 -9.81 9.69
C ALA A 113 21.13 -8.31 9.45
N GLY A 114 20.91 -7.55 10.53
CA GLY A 114 20.75 -6.10 10.48
C GLY A 114 21.97 -5.38 9.92
N ASN A 115 23.19 -5.77 10.33
CA ASN A 115 24.44 -5.20 9.82
C ASN A 115 24.61 -5.47 8.32
N ILE A 116 24.34 -6.69 7.86
CA ILE A 116 24.42 -7.05 6.44
C ILE A 116 23.48 -6.19 5.61
N LEU A 117 22.23 -6.01 6.05
CA LEU A 117 21.26 -5.18 5.36
C LEU A 117 21.68 -3.70 5.36
N GLN A 118 22.15 -3.19 6.47
CA GLN A 118 22.62 -1.81 6.57
C GLN A 118 23.78 -1.55 5.60
N GLU A 119 24.82 -2.38 5.61
CA GLU A 119 25.96 -2.25 4.69
C GLU A 119 25.53 -2.35 3.22
N MET A 120 24.53 -3.16 2.90
CA MET A 120 23.99 -3.26 1.56
C MET A 120 23.34 -1.93 1.13
N TYR A 121 22.51 -1.34 1.98
CA TYR A 121 21.84 -0.08 1.67
C TYR A 121 22.82 1.10 1.60
N GLU A 122 23.81 1.17 2.49
CA GLU A 122 24.88 2.19 2.45
C GLU A 122 25.65 2.18 1.12
N LYS A 123 25.72 1.02 0.44
CA LYS A 123 26.36 0.89 -0.88
C LYS A 123 25.39 1.09 -2.05
N MET A 124 24.10 0.85 -1.85
CA MET A 124 23.11 0.83 -2.92
C MET A 124 22.42 2.20 -3.09
N THR A 125 22.21 2.94 -2.02
CA THR A 125 21.48 4.21 -2.05
C THR A 125 22.39 5.34 -2.52
N LEU A 126 21.83 6.31 -3.26
CA LEU A 126 22.52 7.47 -3.80
C LEU A 126 22.29 8.74 -2.94
N ASN A 127 21.52 8.62 -1.89
CA ASN A 127 21.38 9.59 -0.81
C ASN A 127 21.81 8.94 0.51
N GLU A 128 21.73 9.66 1.60
CA GLU A 128 22.01 9.17 2.96
C GLU A 128 20.70 9.00 3.74
N PRO A 129 19.89 7.98 3.44
CA PRO A 129 18.60 7.79 4.11
C PRO A 129 18.81 7.40 5.57
N LYS A 130 17.91 7.84 6.44
CA LYS A 130 17.91 7.33 7.81
C LYS A 130 17.60 5.84 7.83
N ILE A 131 18.51 5.04 8.36
CA ILE A 131 18.33 3.60 8.55
C ILE A 131 17.72 3.40 9.95
N ASN A 132 16.51 2.83 10.00
CA ASN A 132 15.78 2.52 11.22
C ASN A 132 15.85 1.01 11.46
N ARG A 133 16.51 0.61 12.54
CA ARG A 133 16.66 -0.79 12.95
C ARG A 133 15.82 -1.06 14.19
N MET A 134 15.08 -2.14 14.19
CA MET A 134 14.16 -2.54 15.27
C MET A 134 13.86 -4.04 15.19
N SER A 135 13.08 -4.58 16.10
CA SER A 135 12.59 -5.96 16.01
C SER A 135 11.67 -6.16 14.79
N PRO A 136 11.53 -7.40 14.27
CA PRO A 136 10.66 -7.66 13.12
C PRO A 136 9.22 -7.18 13.33
N ILE A 137 8.62 -7.44 14.49
CA ILE A 137 7.24 -7.01 14.79
C ILE A 137 7.09 -5.48 14.80
N GLU A 138 8.06 -4.76 15.36
CA GLU A 138 8.05 -3.29 15.34
C GLU A 138 8.13 -2.77 13.91
N ALA A 139 8.95 -3.38 13.05
CA ALA A 139 9.08 -3.00 11.66
C ALA A 139 7.81 -3.36 10.84
N GLU A 140 7.17 -4.49 11.10
CA GLU A 140 5.89 -4.86 10.49
C GLU A 140 4.79 -3.84 10.85
N ILE A 141 4.69 -3.44 12.12
CA ILE A 141 3.76 -2.39 12.57
C ILE A 141 4.13 -1.04 11.93
N THR A 142 5.42 -0.67 11.89
CA THR A 142 5.88 0.58 11.28
C THR A 142 5.49 0.68 9.81
N LYS A 143 5.66 -0.41 9.05
CA LYS A 143 5.30 -0.46 7.63
C LYS A 143 3.84 -0.14 7.39
N ILE A 144 2.94 -0.78 8.12
CA ILE A 144 1.49 -0.58 7.99
C ILE A 144 1.09 0.77 8.58
N GLY A 145 1.63 1.11 9.76
CA GLY A 145 1.33 2.34 10.48
C GLY A 145 1.67 3.60 9.68
N LEU A 146 2.75 3.58 8.87
CA LEU A 146 3.05 4.70 7.98
C LEU A 146 1.93 4.92 6.96
N ASN A 147 1.46 3.88 6.30
CA ASN A 147 0.38 3.98 5.33
C ASN A 147 -0.93 4.46 6.00
N CYS A 148 -1.24 3.96 7.19
CA CYS A 148 -2.41 4.41 7.97
C CYS A 148 -2.29 5.89 8.38
N PHE A 149 -1.09 6.38 8.67
CA PHE A 149 -0.90 7.81 8.94
C PHE A 149 -1.10 8.66 7.68
N LEU A 150 -0.61 8.20 6.52
CA LEU A 150 -0.82 8.91 5.25
C LEU A 150 -2.31 8.95 4.88
N THR A 151 -3.06 7.87 5.06
CA THR A 151 -4.51 7.85 4.84
C THR A 151 -5.26 8.76 5.80
N THR A 152 -4.80 8.85 7.06
CA THR A 152 -5.35 9.81 8.04
C THR A 152 -5.16 11.26 7.57
N LYS A 153 -3.98 11.60 7.04
CA LYS A 153 -3.72 12.94 6.47
C LYS A 153 -4.65 13.24 5.29
N ILE A 154 -4.83 12.29 4.37
CA ILE A 154 -5.72 12.44 3.22
C ILE A 154 -7.17 12.61 3.68
N SER A 155 -7.66 11.75 4.59
CA SER A 155 -9.02 11.83 5.12
C SER A 155 -9.27 13.14 5.85
N PHE A 156 -8.30 13.61 6.66
CA PHE A 156 -8.39 14.90 7.33
C PHE A 156 -8.45 16.05 6.33
N ALA A 157 -7.58 16.04 5.31
CA ALA A 157 -7.56 17.09 4.29
C ALA A 157 -8.88 17.13 3.51
N ASN A 158 -9.40 15.98 3.10
CA ASN A 158 -10.67 15.90 2.39
C ASN A 158 -11.85 16.33 3.27
N MET A 159 -11.91 15.90 4.53
CA MET A 159 -12.94 16.36 5.49
C MET A 159 -12.92 17.88 5.65
N ILE A 160 -11.75 18.49 5.82
CA ILE A 160 -11.64 19.97 5.92
C ILE A 160 -12.03 20.60 4.58
N GLY A 161 -11.63 20.02 3.45
CA GLY A 161 -12.00 20.50 2.12
C GLY A 161 -13.51 20.47 1.88
N ASP A 162 -14.17 19.40 2.29
CA ASP A 162 -15.64 19.28 2.22
C ASP A 162 -16.32 20.39 3.05
N ILE A 163 -15.90 20.58 4.32
CA ILE A 163 -16.43 21.63 5.20
C ILE A 163 -16.25 23.00 4.55
N VAL A 164 -15.08 23.29 4.01
CA VAL A 164 -14.78 24.59 3.36
C VAL A 164 -15.62 24.79 2.11
N SER A 165 -15.79 23.75 1.27
CA SER A 165 -16.59 23.80 0.05
C SER A 165 -18.06 24.07 0.35
N PHE A 166 -18.63 23.34 1.31
CA PHE A 166 -20.03 23.59 1.74
C PHE A 166 -20.24 24.93 2.45
N ALA A 167 -19.18 25.49 3.03
CA ALA A 167 -19.20 26.86 3.58
C ALA A 167 -18.98 27.97 2.51
N GLY A 168 -18.82 27.61 1.22
CA GLY A 168 -18.58 28.54 0.12
C GLY A 168 -17.14 29.09 0.06
N GLY A 169 -16.18 28.43 0.71
CA GLY A 169 -14.77 28.80 0.74
C GLY A 169 -13.94 28.10 -0.34
N ASN A 170 -12.62 28.31 -0.28
CA ASN A 170 -11.67 27.66 -1.17
C ASN A 170 -10.81 26.67 -0.37
N PRO A 171 -10.98 25.33 -0.57
CA PRO A 171 -10.23 24.29 0.14
C PRO A 171 -8.70 24.42 0.01
N ASP A 172 -8.19 24.78 -1.19
CA ASP A 172 -6.75 24.85 -1.43
C ASP A 172 -6.08 25.94 -0.59
N ARG A 173 -6.76 27.08 -0.39
CA ARG A 173 -6.24 28.14 0.46
C ARG A 173 -6.12 27.71 1.92
N VAL A 174 -7.16 27.03 2.42
CA VAL A 174 -7.19 26.57 3.82
C VAL A 174 -6.17 25.47 4.04
N LEU A 175 -6.11 24.47 3.16
CA LEU A 175 -5.17 23.33 3.30
C LEU A 175 -3.72 23.74 3.07
N SER A 176 -3.47 24.71 2.15
CA SER A 176 -2.15 25.31 1.98
C SER A 176 -1.67 26.02 3.26
N ALA A 177 -2.57 26.73 3.94
CA ALA A 177 -2.27 27.39 5.21
C ALA A 177 -1.96 26.33 6.32
N ILE A 178 -2.79 25.31 6.46
CA ILE A 178 -2.57 24.20 7.41
C ILE A 178 -1.23 23.49 7.11
N GLY A 179 -0.97 23.16 5.84
CA GLY A 179 0.25 22.49 5.40
C GLY A 179 1.52 23.34 5.52
N SER A 180 1.40 24.66 5.69
CA SER A 180 2.54 25.55 5.91
C SER A 180 3.13 25.46 7.32
N ASP A 181 2.37 24.96 8.29
CA ASP A 181 2.88 24.66 9.64
C ASP A 181 3.86 23.50 9.55
N SER A 182 5.10 23.71 10.05
CA SER A 182 6.17 22.70 9.99
C SER A 182 5.82 21.39 10.74
N ARG A 183 4.92 21.44 11.69
CA ARG A 183 4.42 20.26 12.44
C ARG A 183 3.49 19.38 11.59
N VAL A 184 2.87 19.95 10.55
CA VAL A 184 1.96 19.26 9.63
C VAL A 184 2.66 18.89 8.33
N GLY A 185 3.29 19.86 7.67
CA GLY A 185 3.97 19.71 6.39
C GLY A 185 2.99 19.59 5.20
N LYS A 186 3.49 19.89 4.00
CA LYS A 186 2.66 19.99 2.78
C LYS A 186 2.30 18.65 2.13
N LYS A 187 3.06 17.58 2.41
CA LYS A 187 2.82 16.27 1.77
C LYS A 187 1.52 15.65 2.31
N TYR A 188 0.66 15.17 1.42
CA TYR A 188 -0.62 14.53 1.72
C TYR A 188 -1.68 15.43 2.40
N ILE A 189 -1.56 16.77 2.26
CA ILE A 189 -2.53 17.75 2.74
C ILE A 189 -3.06 18.54 1.54
N GLY A 190 -3.81 17.88 0.68
CA GLY A 190 -4.49 18.48 -0.48
C GLY A 190 -5.92 17.96 -0.58
N TYR A 191 -6.83 18.80 -1.08
CA TYR A 191 -8.20 18.41 -1.38
C TYR A 191 -8.27 17.71 -2.74
N GLY A 192 -8.99 16.61 -2.83
CA GLY A 192 -9.16 15.88 -4.07
C GLY A 192 -9.91 14.57 -3.89
N TYR A 193 -9.62 13.59 -4.71
CA TYR A 193 -10.19 12.25 -4.50
C TYR A 193 -9.69 11.62 -3.21
N GLY A 194 -10.52 10.76 -2.64
CA GLY A 194 -10.12 9.91 -1.53
C GLY A 194 -8.97 8.97 -1.88
N TYR A 195 -8.44 8.28 -0.91
CA TYR A 195 -7.41 7.29 -1.16
C TYR A 195 -8.02 5.97 -1.67
N GLY A 196 -7.29 5.32 -2.55
CA GLY A 196 -7.61 4.04 -3.14
C GLY A 196 -6.33 3.27 -3.47
N GLY A 197 -6.44 2.32 -4.38
CA GLY A 197 -5.33 1.49 -4.82
C GLY A 197 -5.05 0.30 -3.89
N PRO A 198 -4.02 -0.51 -4.22
CA PRO A 198 -3.81 -1.81 -3.60
C PRO A 198 -3.24 -1.78 -2.18
N CYS A 199 -2.83 -0.61 -1.66
CA CYS A 199 -2.10 -0.52 -0.40
C CYS A 199 -2.89 0.20 0.70
N PHE A 200 -3.31 1.45 0.47
CA PHE A 200 -3.86 2.31 1.52
C PHE A 200 -5.12 1.77 2.20
N PRO A 201 -6.18 1.39 1.47
CA PRO A 201 -7.37 0.85 2.12
C PRO A 201 -7.10 -0.47 2.84
N ARG A 202 -6.31 -1.32 2.20
CA ARG A 202 -5.91 -2.62 2.71
C ARG A 202 -5.16 -2.53 4.03
N ASP A 203 -4.19 -1.63 4.12
CA ASP A 203 -3.32 -1.51 5.28
C ASP A 203 -4.08 -0.92 6.48
N ASN A 204 -5.03 0.00 6.27
CA ASN A 204 -5.94 0.46 7.32
C ASN A 204 -6.75 -0.69 7.94
N ARG A 205 -7.34 -1.55 7.10
CA ARG A 205 -8.14 -2.70 7.55
C ARG A 205 -7.28 -3.73 8.28
N ALA A 206 -6.09 -4.02 7.72
CA ALA A 206 -5.16 -4.97 8.33
C ALA A 206 -4.69 -4.50 9.72
N LEU A 207 -4.38 -3.20 9.88
CA LEU A 207 -4.00 -2.64 11.17
C LEU A 207 -5.15 -2.72 12.19
N ALA A 208 -6.39 -2.42 11.77
CA ALA A 208 -7.55 -2.51 12.64
C ALA A 208 -7.79 -3.95 13.12
N ILE A 209 -7.66 -4.92 12.23
CA ILE A 209 -7.81 -6.35 12.56
C ILE A 209 -6.72 -6.81 13.52
N TYR A 210 -5.46 -6.49 13.23
CA TYR A 210 -4.36 -6.83 14.13
C TYR A 210 -4.53 -6.20 15.51
N ALA A 211 -4.90 -4.92 15.56
CA ALA A 211 -5.15 -4.24 16.83
C ALA A 211 -6.26 -4.95 17.64
N ALA A 212 -7.34 -5.35 16.99
CA ALA A 212 -8.43 -6.11 17.64
C ALA A 212 -7.96 -7.47 18.18
N ASP A 213 -7.10 -8.18 17.45
CA ASP A 213 -6.53 -9.47 17.89
C ASP A 213 -5.75 -9.36 19.21
N ILE A 214 -5.10 -8.22 19.43
CA ILE A 214 -4.33 -7.93 20.65
C ILE A 214 -5.10 -7.11 21.69
N GLY A 215 -6.42 -6.91 21.49
CA GLY A 215 -7.29 -6.18 22.42
C GLY A 215 -7.18 -4.66 22.37
N VAL A 216 -6.61 -4.09 21.31
CA VAL A 216 -6.50 -2.63 21.09
C VAL A 216 -7.47 -2.21 19.99
N LYS A 217 -8.06 -1.01 20.10
CA LYS A 217 -8.93 -0.45 19.04
C LYS A 217 -8.15 0.53 18.19
N ALA A 218 -8.11 0.31 16.89
CA ALA A 218 -7.47 1.21 15.91
C ALA A 218 -8.44 2.28 15.41
N LEU A 219 -9.03 3.06 16.32
CA LEU A 219 -10.12 4.01 16.06
C LEU A 219 -9.80 5.02 14.94
N ILE A 220 -8.55 5.47 14.84
CA ILE A 220 -8.14 6.44 13.81
C ILE A 220 -8.16 5.80 12.42
N SER A 221 -7.68 4.55 12.28
CA SER A 221 -7.71 3.84 10.99
C SER A 221 -9.15 3.57 10.53
N GLU A 222 -10.01 3.12 11.45
CA GLU A 222 -11.44 2.90 11.19
C GLU A 222 -12.16 4.20 10.79
N ALA A 223 -11.88 5.30 11.51
CA ALA A 223 -12.44 6.60 11.20
C ALA A 223 -11.95 7.17 9.87
N SER A 224 -10.68 6.91 9.51
CA SER A 224 -10.11 7.33 8.22
C SER A 224 -10.79 6.62 7.05
N ASP A 225 -11.03 5.30 7.15
CA ASP A 225 -11.75 4.53 6.13
C ASP A 225 -13.18 5.05 5.97
N LYS A 226 -13.89 5.22 7.08
CA LYS A 226 -15.26 5.76 7.07
C LYS A 226 -15.34 7.19 6.52
N SER A 227 -14.37 8.04 6.85
CA SER A 227 -14.27 9.39 6.31
C SER A 227 -14.02 9.38 4.81
N ASN A 228 -13.21 8.45 4.32
CA ASN A 228 -12.94 8.27 2.89
C ASN A 228 -14.20 7.88 2.10
N GLU A 229 -15.02 6.98 2.64
CA GLU A 229 -16.32 6.61 2.06
C GLU A 229 -17.27 7.81 2.06
N GLN A 230 -17.37 8.54 3.18
CA GLN A 230 -18.25 9.69 3.30
C GLN A 230 -17.87 10.85 2.38
N HIS A 231 -16.57 11.04 2.16
CA HIS A 231 -16.07 12.06 1.24
C HIS A 231 -16.55 11.83 -0.20
N LEU A 232 -16.60 10.59 -0.67
CA LEU A 232 -17.15 10.26 -1.99
C LEU A 232 -18.62 10.72 -2.13
N GLU A 233 -19.43 10.54 -1.09
CA GLU A 233 -20.82 11.02 -1.09
C GLU A 233 -20.90 12.55 -1.17
N TYR A 234 -20.05 13.25 -0.43
CA TYR A 234 -19.99 14.72 -0.48
C TYR A 234 -19.51 15.22 -1.84
N GLN A 235 -18.55 14.56 -2.47
CA GLN A 235 -18.10 14.90 -3.83
C GLN A 235 -19.26 14.79 -4.83
N VAL A 236 -20.07 13.72 -4.76
CA VAL A 236 -21.26 13.56 -5.63
C VAL A 236 -22.28 14.67 -5.36
N GLN A 237 -22.57 14.97 -4.10
CA GLN A 237 -23.51 16.05 -3.75
C GLN A 237 -23.03 17.40 -4.28
N LEU A 238 -21.77 17.74 -4.07
CA LEU A 238 -21.18 18.99 -4.54
C LEU A 238 -21.18 19.07 -6.06
N PHE A 239 -20.85 17.97 -6.75
CA PHE A 239 -20.88 17.91 -8.21
C PHE A 239 -22.29 18.22 -8.75
N LYS A 240 -23.31 17.61 -8.18
CA LYS A 240 -24.73 17.81 -8.57
C LYS A 240 -25.20 19.26 -8.42
N GLN A 241 -24.65 20.02 -7.45
CA GLN A 241 -25.02 21.43 -7.24
C GLN A 241 -24.55 22.32 -8.38
N TYR A 242 -23.48 21.99 -9.06
CA TYR A 242 -22.83 22.85 -10.05
C TYR A 242 -22.88 22.33 -11.47
N ASN A 243 -23.37 21.10 -11.70
CA ASN A 243 -23.35 20.45 -13.01
C ASN A 243 -24.75 19.96 -13.40
N SER A 244 -25.19 20.33 -14.62
CA SER A 244 -26.44 19.82 -15.17
C SER A 244 -26.30 18.34 -15.55
N ILE A 245 -27.38 17.59 -15.32
CA ILE A 245 -27.48 16.17 -15.70
C ILE A 245 -27.46 15.97 -17.24
N ASP A 246 -27.83 17.00 -18.00
CA ASP A 246 -27.87 16.96 -19.45
C ASP A 246 -26.49 17.08 -20.11
N VAL A 247 -25.47 17.42 -19.33
CA VAL A 247 -24.09 17.57 -19.82
C VAL A 247 -23.29 16.31 -19.49
N PRO A 248 -22.73 15.61 -20.48
CA PRO A 248 -21.89 14.43 -20.23
C PRO A 248 -20.68 14.76 -19.38
N VAL A 249 -20.36 13.88 -18.45
CA VAL A 249 -19.20 13.99 -17.56
C VAL A 249 -18.06 13.17 -18.13
N GLU A 250 -16.94 13.80 -18.42
CA GLU A 250 -15.77 13.14 -19.00
C GLU A 250 -14.69 12.90 -17.93
N PHE A 251 -14.13 11.71 -17.89
CA PHE A 251 -13.01 11.33 -17.07
C PHE A 251 -11.81 11.05 -17.97
N ASP A 252 -10.68 11.73 -17.73
CA ASP A 252 -9.43 11.50 -18.46
C ASP A 252 -8.73 10.20 -18.03
N TYR A 253 -9.06 9.69 -16.84
CA TYR A 253 -8.64 8.38 -16.34
C TYR A 253 -9.55 7.99 -15.16
N VAL A 254 -9.67 6.66 -14.96
CA VAL A 254 -10.42 6.07 -13.83
C VAL A 254 -9.60 5.05 -13.03
N SER A 255 -8.35 4.87 -13.34
CA SER A 255 -7.42 4.13 -12.49
C SER A 255 -7.12 4.92 -11.21
N TYR A 256 -6.65 4.25 -10.14
CA TYR A 256 -6.44 4.88 -8.84
C TYR A 256 -5.40 6.04 -8.87
N LYS A 257 -4.59 6.12 -9.93
CA LYS A 257 -3.72 7.27 -10.27
C LYS A 257 -3.42 7.32 -11.77
N PRO A 258 -3.03 8.50 -12.34
CA PRO A 258 -3.02 8.75 -13.78
C PRO A 258 -2.19 7.79 -14.66
N GLN A 259 -1.11 7.24 -14.16
CA GLN A 259 -0.20 6.39 -14.96
C GLN A 259 -0.36 4.89 -14.65
N SER A 260 -1.33 4.52 -13.83
CA SER A 260 -1.62 3.13 -13.47
C SER A 260 -2.69 2.54 -14.40
N THR A 261 -2.77 1.21 -14.45
CA THR A 261 -3.91 0.47 -15.01
C THR A 261 -4.74 -0.21 -13.92
N MET A 262 -4.40 0.01 -12.64
CA MET A 262 -5.06 -0.64 -11.52
C MET A 262 -6.35 0.10 -11.15
N LEU A 263 -7.43 -0.67 -11.03
CA LEU A 263 -8.76 -0.20 -10.67
C LEU A 263 -9.15 -0.47 -9.21
N VAL A 264 -8.26 -1.16 -8.46
CA VAL A 264 -8.53 -1.54 -7.08
C VAL A 264 -8.89 -0.33 -6.24
N GLU A 265 -10.11 -0.29 -5.76
CA GLU A 265 -10.70 0.79 -4.94
C GLU A 265 -10.44 2.21 -5.48
N SER A 266 -10.38 2.34 -6.82
CA SER A 266 -10.19 3.65 -7.45
C SER A 266 -11.35 4.58 -7.12
N GLN A 267 -11.05 5.69 -6.45
CA GLN A 267 -12.04 6.69 -6.08
C GLN A 267 -12.61 7.40 -7.31
N GLN A 268 -11.83 7.58 -8.37
CA GLN A 268 -12.31 8.12 -9.64
C GLN A 268 -13.34 7.19 -10.28
N LEU A 269 -13.08 5.88 -10.30
CA LEU A 269 -14.03 4.91 -10.86
C LEU A 269 -15.31 4.81 -10.02
N LEU A 270 -15.18 4.84 -8.68
CA LEU A 270 -16.32 4.85 -7.77
C LEU A 270 -17.16 6.13 -7.94
N PHE A 271 -16.52 7.28 -8.11
CA PHE A 271 -17.21 8.55 -8.37
C PHE A 271 -17.93 8.52 -9.72
N ALA A 272 -17.26 8.05 -10.79
CA ALA A 272 -17.88 7.86 -12.10
C ALA A 272 -19.11 6.94 -12.02
N LYS A 273 -18.98 5.81 -11.29
CA LYS A 273 -20.11 4.88 -11.06
C LYS A 273 -21.29 5.54 -10.35
N LYS A 274 -21.02 6.27 -9.26
CA LYS A 274 -22.08 6.99 -8.53
C LYS A 274 -22.78 8.04 -9.38
N LEU A 275 -22.04 8.79 -10.20
CA LEU A 275 -22.65 9.75 -11.12
C LEU A 275 -23.56 9.05 -12.15
N THR A 276 -23.15 7.88 -12.66
CA THR A 276 -23.99 7.08 -13.55
C THR A 276 -25.25 6.60 -12.82
N ASP A 277 -25.16 6.17 -11.57
CA ASP A 277 -26.31 5.75 -10.76
C ASP A 277 -27.29 6.91 -10.49
N GLU A 278 -26.77 8.15 -10.42
CA GLU A 278 -27.55 9.38 -10.30
C GLU A 278 -28.14 9.87 -11.65
N GLY A 279 -27.92 9.15 -12.76
CA GLY A 279 -28.48 9.40 -14.07
C GLY A 279 -27.62 10.26 -15.01
N TYR A 280 -26.40 10.62 -14.62
CA TYR A 280 -25.49 11.33 -15.53
C TYR A 280 -24.96 10.42 -16.64
N THR A 281 -24.80 10.97 -17.83
CA THR A 281 -24.03 10.33 -18.90
C THR A 281 -22.56 10.49 -18.60
N VAL A 282 -21.85 9.37 -18.36
CA VAL A 282 -20.44 9.37 -18.03
C VAL A 282 -19.60 8.80 -19.17
N VAL A 283 -18.58 9.52 -19.59
CA VAL A 283 -17.63 9.14 -20.66
C VAL A 283 -16.25 8.88 -20.05
N LEU A 284 -15.73 7.68 -20.25
CA LEU A 284 -14.40 7.29 -19.77
C LEU A 284 -13.41 7.35 -20.92
N ASN A 285 -12.45 8.29 -20.86
CA ASN A 285 -11.33 8.41 -21.79
C ASN A 285 -10.15 7.61 -21.27
N GLU A 286 -10.01 6.33 -21.66
CA GLU A 286 -9.03 5.42 -21.07
C GLU A 286 -8.32 4.54 -22.10
N ARG A 287 -7.24 3.92 -21.65
CA ARG A 287 -6.52 2.89 -22.41
C ARG A 287 -7.41 1.67 -22.62
N GLN A 288 -7.22 0.99 -23.74
CA GLN A 288 -8.03 -0.18 -24.10
C GLN A 288 -8.05 -1.24 -22.99
N THR A 289 -6.90 -1.53 -22.37
CA THR A 289 -6.79 -2.53 -21.29
C THR A 289 -7.58 -2.15 -20.02
N VAL A 290 -7.73 -0.87 -19.73
CA VAL A 290 -8.54 -0.38 -18.59
C VAL A 290 -10.02 -0.43 -18.96
N ILE A 291 -10.38 -0.05 -20.19
CA ILE A 291 -11.75 -0.14 -20.69
C ILE A 291 -12.27 -1.58 -20.61
N GLU A 292 -11.46 -2.56 -21.01
CA GLU A 292 -11.82 -3.98 -20.93
C GLU A 292 -12.09 -4.42 -19.49
N GLN A 293 -11.24 -4.03 -18.54
CA GLN A 293 -11.44 -4.33 -17.12
C GLN A 293 -12.71 -3.65 -16.56
N VAL A 294 -12.95 -2.38 -16.91
CA VAL A 294 -14.16 -1.66 -16.45
C VAL A 294 -15.43 -2.29 -17.04
N LYS A 295 -15.39 -2.73 -18.29
CA LYS A 295 -16.51 -3.46 -18.94
C LYS A 295 -16.78 -4.82 -18.29
N GLU A 296 -15.73 -5.53 -17.87
CA GLU A 296 -15.88 -6.78 -17.11
C GLU A 296 -16.57 -6.54 -15.76
N MET A 297 -16.23 -5.43 -15.09
CA MET A 297 -16.81 -5.09 -13.78
C MET A 297 -18.24 -4.54 -13.84
N TYR A 298 -18.55 -3.70 -14.83
CA TYR A 298 -19.76 -2.89 -14.86
C TYR A 298 -20.57 -2.97 -16.16
N GLY A 299 -20.10 -3.70 -17.17
CA GLY A 299 -20.75 -3.76 -18.48
C GLY A 299 -20.66 -2.43 -19.24
N ASP A 300 -21.73 -2.13 -19.99
CA ASP A 300 -21.80 -0.93 -20.84
C ASP A 300 -22.58 0.23 -20.17
N ILE A 301 -22.43 0.40 -18.85
CA ILE A 301 -23.08 1.52 -18.12
C ILE A 301 -22.43 2.87 -18.42
N PHE A 302 -21.17 2.88 -18.89
CA PHE A 302 -20.42 4.06 -19.29
C PHE A 302 -20.33 4.15 -20.82
N GLN A 303 -20.11 5.38 -21.31
CA GLN A 303 -19.60 5.58 -22.65
C GLN A 303 -18.07 5.48 -22.62
N TYR A 304 -17.47 4.82 -23.60
CA TYR A 304 -16.03 4.59 -23.64
C TYR A 304 -15.40 5.29 -24.82
N ARG A 305 -14.32 6.01 -24.56
CA ARG A 305 -13.48 6.61 -25.59
C ARG A 305 -12.05 6.13 -25.37
N ARG A 306 -11.48 5.50 -26.40
CA ARG A 306 -10.10 5.04 -26.33
C ARG A 306 -9.16 6.24 -26.37
N ARG A 307 -8.20 6.23 -25.42
CA ARG A 307 -7.05 7.11 -25.40
C ARG A 307 -5.80 6.31 -25.80
N ASP A 308 -5.04 6.82 -26.75
CA ASP A 308 -3.78 6.21 -27.22
C ASP A 308 -2.64 6.38 -26.21
#